data_c42e045067edce6cafeeb15af6d40edc
#
_entry.id   c42e045067edce6cafeeb15af6d40edc
#
_cell.length_a   1.000
_cell.length_b   1.000
_cell.length_c   1.000
_cell.angle_alpha   90.00
_cell.angle_beta   90.00
_cell.angle_gamma   90.00
#
_symmetry.space_group_name_H-M   'P 1'
#
loop_
_entity.id
_entity.type
_entity.pdbx_description
1 polymer ?
#
loop_
_entity_poly.entity_id
_entity_poly.type
_entity_poly.pdbx_seq_one_letter_code
_entity_poly.pdbx_strand_id
1 'polypeptide(L)'
;MKRYAVRMAAEGKRKYYYIQDSETFDIVLYPTKYLKHKTDANRSPNTVRRIAGSLCYYMEFLLEKEIDLMQVGDMNFEEQYSHFVGFLYWLKEGRHITDNRIGNRNKGTCNAYLKDVFGFFLYMADCGYTEPLKIMSYNQITVANATGVKRTIRSNSFRGYFKAEERNVRSAEEDEIVKLLRSCTNNRDRLLILLLAETGFRIGEVLGIDYTRDIDYERHTISVYFRDDNENNARAKNAEYRRAKVSDATFSFLLRYMSEYRKLLQHQTLLFINIVGATAGKPMLLESVYDMFLRMAAKTGIKLTPHMFRRYFANVRWDENWSLE
;
A
#
# COMPACT_ATOMS: atom_id res chain seq x y z
N MET A 1 -21.61 8.65 -14.69
CA MET A 1 -20.15 8.48 -14.89
C MET A 1 -19.46 9.45 -13.95
N LYS A 2 -18.32 9.10 -13.34
CA LYS A 2 -17.58 10.07 -12.51
C LYS A 2 -16.92 11.10 -13.43
N ARG A 3 -16.97 12.37 -13.04
CA ARG A 3 -16.40 13.46 -13.82
C ARG A 3 -14.87 13.52 -13.70
N TYR A 4 -14.33 13.23 -12.51
CA TYR A 4 -12.89 13.31 -12.28
C TYR A 4 -12.22 11.94 -12.33
N ALA A 5 -11.11 11.85 -13.06
CA ALA A 5 -10.35 10.62 -13.25
C ALA A 5 -8.87 10.80 -12.93
N VAL A 6 -8.28 9.79 -12.25
CA VAL A 6 -6.83 9.72 -12.06
C VAL A 6 -6.19 9.24 -13.35
N ARG A 7 -5.23 10.01 -13.84
CA ARG A 7 -4.38 9.67 -14.99
C ARG A 7 -2.93 9.56 -14.54
N MET A 8 -2.11 8.95 -15.38
CA MET A 8 -0.68 8.74 -15.09
C MET A 8 0.14 9.07 -16.33
N ALA A 9 1.19 9.86 -16.12
CA ALA A 9 2.27 10.08 -17.06
C ALA A 9 3.57 9.48 -16.50
N ALA A 10 4.45 9.01 -17.37
CA ALA A 10 5.75 8.47 -16.99
C ALA A 10 6.86 9.28 -17.66
N GLU A 11 7.88 9.61 -16.89
CA GLU A 11 9.12 10.22 -17.36
C GLU A 11 10.30 9.35 -16.89
N GLY A 12 10.83 8.54 -17.78
CA GLY A 12 11.79 7.50 -17.43
C GLY A 12 11.18 6.49 -16.44
N LYS A 13 11.81 6.31 -15.29
CA LYS A 13 11.31 5.45 -14.20
C LYS A 13 10.31 6.15 -13.27
N ARG A 14 10.13 7.47 -13.36
CA ARG A 14 9.23 8.24 -12.50
C ARG A 14 7.81 8.21 -13.04
N LYS A 15 6.84 8.01 -12.14
CA LYS A 15 5.41 8.02 -12.43
C LYS A 15 4.78 9.23 -11.76
N TYR A 16 4.15 10.09 -12.56
CA TYR A 16 3.39 11.25 -12.11
C TYR A 16 1.91 10.97 -12.27
N TYR A 17 1.16 11.20 -11.21
CA TYR A 17 -0.30 11.12 -11.25
C TYR A 17 -0.89 12.51 -11.35
N TYR A 18 -1.95 12.66 -12.13
CA TYR A 18 -2.71 13.88 -12.26
C TYR A 18 -4.21 13.58 -12.30
N ILE A 19 -5.01 14.60 -12.02
CA ILE A 19 -6.47 14.51 -12.06
C ILE A 19 -6.95 15.23 -13.29
N GLN A 20 -7.78 14.56 -14.08
CA GLN A 20 -8.37 15.07 -15.30
C GLN A 20 -9.90 15.14 -15.15
N ASP A 21 -10.49 16.24 -15.58
CA ASP A 21 -11.91 16.34 -15.84
C ASP A 21 -12.23 15.52 -17.11
N SER A 22 -13.13 14.56 -17.01
CA SER A 22 -13.46 13.65 -18.12
C SER A 22 -14.41 14.27 -19.15
N GLU A 23 -15.03 15.43 -18.84
CA GLU A 23 -15.91 16.17 -19.76
C GLU A 23 -15.12 17.18 -20.57
N THR A 24 -14.28 18.00 -19.92
CA THR A 24 -13.50 19.05 -20.59
C THR A 24 -12.13 18.58 -21.03
N PHE A 25 -11.66 17.44 -20.51
CA PHE A 25 -10.29 16.92 -20.65
C PHE A 25 -9.22 17.81 -20.00
N ASP A 26 -9.59 18.84 -19.27
CA ASP A 26 -8.68 19.71 -18.56
C ASP A 26 -8.02 19.03 -17.37
N ILE A 27 -6.82 19.48 -17.07
CA ILE A 27 -6.12 19.05 -15.85
C ILE A 27 -6.60 19.89 -14.66
N VAL A 28 -7.04 19.22 -13.60
CA VAL A 28 -7.43 19.89 -12.35
C VAL A 28 -6.17 20.38 -11.65
N LEU A 29 -5.93 21.69 -11.69
CA LEU A 29 -4.64 22.32 -11.44
C LEU A 29 -4.08 22.06 -10.03
N TYR A 30 -4.79 22.48 -8.98
CA TYR A 30 -4.26 22.44 -7.60
C TYR A 30 -4.03 21.03 -7.07
N PRO A 31 -4.97 20.09 -7.19
CA PRO A 31 -4.74 18.70 -6.85
C PRO A 31 -3.56 18.09 -7.61
N THR A 32 -3.38 18.41 -8.90
CA THR A 32 -2.26 17.91 -9.70
C THR A 32 -0.93 18.49 -9.25
N LYS A 33 -0.85 19.77 -8.89
CA LYS A 33 0.35 20.37 -8.28
C LYS A 33 0.74 19.67 -6.98
N TYR A 34 -0.25 19.36 -6.13
CA TYR A 34 -0.01 18.63 -4.89
C TYR A 34 0.52 17.21 -5.14
N LEU A 35 -0.06 16.49 -6.10
CA LEU A 35 0.41 15.14 -6.47
C LEU A 35 1.85 15.17 -6.99
N LYS A 36 2.19 16.19 -7.82
CA LYS A 36 3.57 16.41 -8.25
C LYS A 36 4.49 16.65 -7.06
N HIS A 37 4.13 17.56 -6.15
CA HIS A 37 4.88 17.82 -4.91
C HIS A 37 5.11 16.52 -4.10
N LYS A 38 4.11 15.63 -3.98
CA LYS A 38 4.27 14.34 -3.29
C LYS A 38 5.22 13.40 -4.02
N THR A 39 5.22 13.40 -5.35
CA THR A 39 6.16 12.62 -6.16
C THR A 39 7.59 13.15 -6.00
N ASP A 40 7.77 14.47 -6.04
CA ASP A 40 9.06 15.13 -5.86
C ASP A 40 9.62 14.93 -4.42
N ALA A 41 8.74 14.83 -3.43
CA ALA A 41 9.07 14.44 -2.05
C ALA A 41 9.33 12.92 -1.88
N ASN A 42 9.56 12.21 -2.97
CA ASN A 42 9.90 10.78 -3.03
C ASN A 42 8.87 9.86 -2.34
N ARG A 43 7.58 10.24 -2.35
CA ARG A 43 6.52 9.32 -1.89
C ARG A 43 6.33 8.18 -2.89
N SER A 44 6.03 6.98 -2.37
CA SER A 44 5.85 5.81 -3.25
C SER A 44 4.73 6.05 -4.28
N PRO A 45 4.86 5.57 -5.53
CA PRO A 45 3.82 5.72 -6.56
C PRO A 45 2.44 5.25 -6.09
N ASN A 46 2.37 4.14 -5.33
CA ASN A 46 1.11 3.64 -4.77
C ASN A 46 0.49 4.62 -3.75
N THR A 47 1.32 5.30 -2.95
CA THR A 47 0.84 6.33 -2.02
C THR A 47 0.28 7.52 -2.79
N VAL A 48 1.00 8.00 -3.82
CA VAL A 48 0.55 9.14 -4.64
C VAL A 48 -0.73 8.78 -5.39
N ARG A 49 -0.81 7.58 -5.98
CA ARG A 49 -2.03 7.08 -6.64
C ARG A 49 -3.24 7.03 -5.69
N ARG A 50 -3.04 6.56 -4.45
CA ARG A 50 -4.09 6.54 -3.43
C ARG A 50 -4.56 7.94 -3.09
N ILE A 51 -3.64 8.88 -2.88
CA ILE A 51 -3.96 10.29 -2.62
C ILE A 51 -4.73 10.88 -3.81
N ALA A 52 -4.31 10.61 -5.04
CA ALA A 52 -5.02 11.05 -6.24
C ALA A 52 -6.47 10.56 -6.25
N GLY A 53 -6.71 9.28 -5.92
CA GLY A 53 -8.06 8.72 -5.79
C GLY A 53 -8.89 9.43 -4.71
N SER A 54 -8.29 9.71 -3.54
CA SER A 54 -8.96 10.44 -2.45
C SER A 54 -9.37 11.85 -2.89
N LEU A 55 -8.51 12.54 -3.63
CA LEU A 55 -8.80 13.87 -4.17
C LEU A 55 -9.85 13.85 -5.27
N CYS A 56 -9.86 12.84 -6.16
CA CYS A 56 -10.96 12.66 -7.12
C CYS A 56 -12.30 12.53 -6.39
N TYR A 57 -12.38 11.72 -5.34
CA TYR A 57 -13.61 11.59 -4.55
C TYR A 57 -14.03 12.91 -3.91
N TYR A 58 -13.09 13.70 -3.44
CA TYR A 58 -13.38 15.01 -2.87
C TYR A 58 -13.87 15.99 -3.93
N MET A 59 -13.27 16.02 -5.11
CA MET A 59 -13.74 16.85 -6.23
C MET A 59 -15.17 16.47 -6.69
N GLU A 60 -15.50 15.16 -6.71
CA GLU A 60 -16.87 14.69 -6.99
C GLU A 60 -17.86 15.14 -5.92
N PHE A 61 -17.44 15.13 -4.65
CA PHE A 61 -18.27 15.63 -3.55
C PHE A 61 -18.51 17.13 -3.67
N LEU A 62 -17.48 17.92 -3.98
CA LEU A 62 -17.61 19.35 -4.20
C LEU A 62 -18.56 19.66 -5.37
N LEU A 63 -18.41 18.92 -6.49
CA LEU A 63 -19.28 19.06 -7.65
C LEU A 63 -20.75 18.80 -7.29
N GLU A 64 -21.00 17.72 -6.55
CA GLU A 64 -22.37 17.35 -6.13
C GLU A 64 -22.99 18.37 -5.17
N LYS A 65 -22.15 19.05 -4.38
CA LYS A 65 -22.58 20.11 -3.45
C LYS A 65 -22.60 21.49 -4.07
N GLU A 66 -22.19 21.62 -5.34
CA GLU A 66 -22.05 22.89 -6.05
C GLU A 66 -21.15 23.90 -5.31
N ILE A 67 -20.08 23.38 -4.67
CA ILE A 67 -19.11 24.17 -3.91
C ILE A 67 -17.82 24.26 -4.70
N ASP A 68 -17.31 25.48 -4.90
CA ASP A 68 -15.96 25.67 -5.45
C ASP A 68 -14.88 25.31 -4.41
N LEU A 69 -13.77 24.74 -4.89
CA LEU A 69 -12.66 24.35 -4.04
C LEU A 69 -12.13 25.50 -3.17
N MET A 70 -12.07 26.70 -3.72
CA MET A 70 -11.52 27.87 -3.02
C MET A 70 -12.49 28.37 -1.94
N GLN A 71 -13.81 28.28 -2.15
CA GLN A 71 -14.82 28.66 -1.18
C GLN A 71 -14.70 27.89 0.14
N VAL A 72 -14.16 26.67 0.13
CA VAL A 72 -13.97 25.88 1.36
C VAL A 72 -13.01 26.57 2.34
N GLY A 73 -12.00 27.30 1.84
CA GLY A 73 -11.09 28.09 2.67
C GLY A 73 -11.80 29.27 3.36
N ASP A 74 -12.77 29.88 2.69
CA ASP A 74 -13.50 31.05 3.17
C ASP A 74 -14.55 30.72 4.23
N MET A 75 -15.04 29.49 4.28
CA MET A 75 -16.01 29.01 5.25
C MET A 75 -15.58 29.32 6.70
N ASN A 76 -16.52 29.55 7.60
CA ASN A 76 -16.25 29.63 9.02
C ASN A 76 -15.97 28.24 9.63
N PHE A 77 -15.64 28.19 10.91
CA PHE A 77 -15.29 26.92 11.59
C PHE A 77 -16.43 25.89 11.55
N GLU A 78 -17.65 26.31 11.80
CA GLU A 78 -18.82 25.43 11.85
C GLU A 78 -19.18 24.91 10.46
N GLU A 79 -19.14 25.77 9.46
CA GLU A 79 -19.35 25.40 8.06
C GLU A 79 -18.29 24.40 7.57
N GLN A 80 -17.00 24.66 7.83
CA GLN A 80 -15.92 23.71 7.50
C GLN A 80 -16.11 22.39 8.23
N TYR A 81 -16.47 22.41 9.52
CA TYR A 81 -16.70 21.20 10.28
C TYR A 81 -17.83 20.36 9.67
N SER A 82 -18.97 20.99 9.41
CA SER A 82 -20.13 20.34 8.78
C SER A 82 -19.82 19.81 7.38
N HIS A 83 -19.07 20.57 6.59
CA HIS A 83 -18.64 20.19 5.25
C HIS A 83 -17.79 18.89 5.27
N PHE A 84 -16.77 18.80 6.09
CA PHE A 84 -15.90 17.63 6.13
C PHE A 84 -16.53 16.41 6.82
N VAL A 85 -17.42 16.62 7.78
CA VAL A 85 -18.27 15.56 8.32
C VAL A 85 -19.22 15.06 7.22
N GLY A 86 -19.83 15.97 6.45
CA GLY A 86 -20.65 15.61 5.29
C GLY A 86 -19.89 14.77 4.26
N PHE A 87 -18.65 15.12 3.96
CA PHE A 87 -17.80 14.31 3.08
C PHE A 87 -17.54 12.90 3.63
N LEU A 88 -17.32 12.75 4.95
CA LEU A 88 -17.14 11.42 5.56
C LEU A 88 -18.40 10.55 5.41
N TYR A 89 -19.60 11.11 5.62
CA TYR A 89 -20.86 10.40 5.43
C TYR A 89 -21.10 10.05 3.96
N TRP A 90 -20.82 10.97 3.04
CA TRP A 90 -20.88 10.73 1.60
C TRP A 90 -19.99 9.54 1.16
N LEU A 91 -18.77 9.45 1.71
CA LEU A 91 -17.88 8.31 1.50
C LEU A 91 -18.44 7.02 2.11
N LYS A 92 -18.97 7.09 3.34
CA LYS A 92 -19.52 5.93 4.05
C LYS A 92 -20.71 5.33 3.30
N GLU A 93 -21.56 6.17 2.73
CA GLU A 93 -22.71 5.77 1.89
C GLU A 93 -22.28 5.18 0.54
N GLY A 94 -20.99 5.20 0.20
CA GLY A 94 -20.48 4.62 -1.03
C GLY A 94 -20.75 5.45 -2.29
N ARG A 95 -21.17 6.73 -2.15
CA ARG A 95 -21.53 7.63 -3.27
C ARG A 95 -20.35 7.91 -4.21
N HIS A 96 -19.12 7.69 -3.75
CA HIS A 96 -17.89 7.79 -4.54
C HIS A 96 -17.67 6.61 -5.50
N ILE A 97 -18.52 5.58 -5.51
CA ILE A 97 -18.35 4.37 -6.29
C ILE A 97 -19.48 4.23 -7.29
N THR A 98 -19.12 3.81 -8.49
CA THR A 98 -20.08 3.56 -9.59
C THR A 98 -20.53 2.10 -9.68
N ASP A 99 -19.87 1.19 -8.96
CA ASP A 99 -20.18 -0.24 -8.97
C ASP A 99 -21.27 -0.56 -7.92
N ASN A 100 -22.33 -1.24 -8.34
CA ASN A 100 -23.47 -1.63 -7.50
C ASN A 100 -23.15 -2.62 -6.36
N ARG A 101 -21.88 -2.91 -6.11
CA ARG A 101 -21.43 -3.65 -4.93
C ARG A 101 -21.49 -2.76 -3.70
N ILE A 102 -22.69 -2.35 -3.34
CA ILE A 102 -22.98 -1.50 -2.19
C ILE A 102 -22.69 -2.31 -0.91
N GLY A 103 -21.50 -2.08 -0.35
CA GLY A 103 -21.19 -2.47 1.02
C GLY A 103 -20.90 -1.23 1.84
N ASN A 104 -21.31 -1.21 3.09
CA ASN A 104 -20.90 -0.18 4.04
C ASN A 104 -19.38 -0.05 4.01
N ARG A 105 -18.87 1.13 3.65
CA ARG A 105 -17.42 1.35 3.56
C ARG A 105 -16.80 1.39 4.94
N ASN A 106 -15.63 0.76 5.06
CA ASN A 106 -14.87 0.75 6.30
C ASN A 106 -14.56 2.19 6.76
N LYS A 107 -14.98 2.54 7.96
CA LYS A 107 -14.82 3.87 8.57
C LYS A 107 -13.36 4.33 8.58
N GLY A 108 -12.41 3.41 8.83
CA GLY A 108 -10.98 3.71 8.77
C GLY A 108 -10.51 4.14 7.38
N THR A 109 -11.10 3.57 6.32
CA THR A 109 -10.82 3.95 4.93
C THR A 109 -11.37 5.35 4.63
N CYS A 110 -12.60 5.66 5.05
CA CYS A 110 -13.17 7.01 4.91
C CYS A 110 -12.31 8.06 5.63
N ASN A 111 -11.89 7.77 6.87
CA ASN A 111 -10.97 8.62 7.61
C ASN A 111 -9.63 8.81 6.90
N ALA A 112 -9.10 7.78 6.26
CA ALA A 112 -7.85 7.88 5.51
C ALA A 112 -7.98 8.81 4.28
N TYR A 113 -9.10 8.74 3.56
CA TYR A 113 -9.38 9.63 2.44
C TYR A 113 -9.50 11.09 2.90
N LEU A 114 -10.20 11.35 4.01
CA LEU A 114 -10.27 12.71 4.57
C LEU A 114 -8.89 13.22 5.00
N LYS A 115 -8.04 12.38 5.59
CA LYS A 115 -6.66 12.77 5.94
C LYS A 115 -5.84 13.16 4.71
N ASP A 116 -6.05 12.52 3.58
CA ASP A 116 -5.39 12.90 2.32
C ASP A 116 -5.87 14.28 1.85
N VAL A 117 -7.16 14.57 1.97
CA VAL A 117 -7.77 15.89 1.65
C VAL A 117 -7.22 16.96 2.59
N PHE A 118 -7.12 16.71 3.87
CA PHE A 118 -6.51 17.64 4.81
C PHE A 118 -5.03 17.91 4.50
N GLY A 119 -4.28 16.88 4.10
CA GLY A 119 -2.91 17.05 3.63
C GLY A 119 -2.81 17.92 2.37
N PHE A 120 -3.82 17.87 1.52
CA PHE A 120 -3.91 18.73 0.34
C PHE A 120 -4.20 20.20 0.74
N PHE A 121 -5.16 20.46 1.60
CA PHE A 121 -5.44 21.83 2.08
C PHE A 121 -4.27 22.44 2.86
N LEU A 122 -3.52 21.62 3.62
CA LEU A 122 -2.30 22.09 4.25
C LEU A 122 -1.28 22.56 3.21
N TYR A 123 -1.09 21.79 2.14
CA TYR A 123 -0.22 22.18 1.03
C TYR A 123 -0.73 23.47 0.34
N MET A 124 -2.04 23.60 0.14
CA MET A 124 -2.63 24.81 -0.43
C MET A 124 -2.31 26.05 0.42
N ALA A 125 -2.43 25.93 1.74
CA ALA A 125 -2.11 26.98 2.68
C ALA A 125 -0.60 27.29 2.73
N ASP A 126 0.25 26.24 2.77
CA ASP A 126 1.72 26.40 2.77
C ASP A 126 2.22 27.11 1.49
N CYS A 127 1.50 26.93 0.37
CA CYS A 127 1.80 27.60 -0.90
C CYS A 127 1.12 29.00 -1.04
N GLY A 128 0.33 29.43 -0.07
CA GLY A 128 -0.39 30.71 -0.11
C GLY A 128 -1.55 30.73 -1.12
N TYR A 129 -2.07 29.57 -1.53
CA TYR A 129 -3.24 29.50 -2.43
C TYR A 129 -4.56 29.70 -1.69
N THR A 130 -4.63 29.33 -0.41
CA THR A 130 -5.78 29.49 0.47
C THR A 130 -5.33 29.84 1.88
N GLU A 131 -6.23 30.41 2.68
CA GLU A 131 -6.02 30.48 4.12
C GLU A 131 -6.02 29.08 4.75
N PRO A 132 -5.30 28.89 5.87
CA PRO A 132 -5.36 27.62 6.61
C PRO A 132 -6.78 27.30 7.07
N LEU A 133 -7.18 26.03 6.93
CA LEU A 133 -8.49 25.60 7.42
C LEU A 133 -8.64 25.87 8.94
N LYS A 134 -9.70 26.53 9.34
CA LYS A 134 -9.98 26.90 10.73
C LYS A 134 -10.15 25.68 11.64
N ILE A 135 -10.68 24.55 11.10
CA ILE A 135 -10.81 23.28 11.80
C ILE A 135 -9.50 22.53 12.00
N MET A 136 -8.42 22.98 11.37
CA MET A 136 -7.09 22.36 11.43
C MET A 136 -6.11 23.17 12.27
N SER A 137 -6.59 23.91 13.29
CA SER A 137 -5.69 24.52 14.25
C SER A 137 -4.81 23.42 14.90
N TYR A 138 -3.49 23.59 14.80
CA TYR A 138 -2.54 22.60 15.28
C TYR A 138 -2.15 22.89 16.72
N ASN A 139 -2.47 21.97 17.62
CA ASN A 139 -1.87 21.93 18.93
C ASN A 139 -0.59 21.11 18.87
N GLN A 140 0.48 21.62 19.46
CA GLN A 140 1.68 20.85 19.69
C GLN A 140 1.41 19.90 20.87
N ILE A 141 1.42 18.60 20.61
CA ILE A 141 1.33 17.59 21.67
C ILE A 141 2.64 16.83 21.74
N THR A 142 3.13 16.62 22.96
CA THR A 142 4.31 15.80 23.21
C THR A 142 3.86 14.37 23.46
N VAL A 143 4.26 13.45 22.58
CA VAL A 143 3.98 12.02 22.70
C VAL A 143 5.28 11.31 23.06
N ALA A 144 5.25 10.51 24.12
CA ALA A 144 6.34 9.60 24.45
C ALA A 144 6.09 8.23 23.80
N ASN A 145 7.13 7.65 23.20
CA ASN A 145 7.07 6.25 22.75
C ASN A 145 7.29 5.29 23.94
N ALA A 146 7.15 3.99 23.70
CA ALA A 146 7.35 2.95 24.73
C ALA A 146 8.76 2.97 25.37
N THR A 147 9.75 3.56 24.70
CA THR A 147 11.13 3.72 25.20
C THR A 147 11.37 5.06 25.90
N GLY A 148 10.31 5.86 26.14
CA GLY A 148 10.39 7.14 26.83
C GLY A 148 10.90 8.32 25.98
N VAL A 149 11.20 8.12 24.70
CA VAL A 149 11.62 9.21 23.80
C VAL A 149 10.43 10.11 23.51
N LYS A 150 10.53 11.36 23.91
CA LYS A 150 9.50 12.38 23.69
C LYS A 150 9.65 13.00 22.29
N ARG A 151 8.55 13.02 21.53
CA ARG A 151 8.47 13.75 20.26
C ARG A 151 7.31 14.72 20.31
N THR A 152 7.55 15.97 19.94
CA THR A 152 6.48 16.94 19.74
C THR A 152 5.90 16.74 18.35
N ILE A 153 4.61 16.45 18.27
CA ILE A 153 3.88 16.28 17.03
C ILE A 153 2.78 17.34 16.94
N ARG A 154 2.50 17.78 15.74
CA ARG A 154 1.33 18.63 15.48
C ARG A 154 0.09 17.73 15.40
N SER A 155 -0.90 18.00 16.23
CA SER A 155 -2.21 17.36 16.18
C SER A 155 -3.22 18.34 15.65
N ASN A 156 -4.05 17.93 14.68
CA ASN A 156 -5.15 18.77 14.25
C ASN A 156 -6.32 18.71 15.25
N SER A 157 -7.12 19.78 15.29
CA SER A 157 -8.26 19.92 16.20
C SER A 157 -9.53 19.23 15.71
N PHE A 158 -9.57 18.72 14.46
CA PHE A 158 -10.75 18.07 13.92
C PHE A 158 -11.12 16.80 14.69
N ARG A 159 -12.35 16.75 15.22
CA ARG A 159 -12.89 15.63 16.03
C ARG A 159 -13.99 14.82 15.32
N GLY A 160 -14.29 15.14 14.06
CA GLY A 160 -15.37 14.52 13.29
C GLY A 160 -15.02 13.14 12.69
N TYR A 161 -13.84 12.61 12.93
CA TYR A 161 -13.47 11.28 12.43
C TYR A 161 -14.38 10.18 12.98
N PHE A 162 -14.74 9.24 12.14
CA PHE A 162 -15.41 8.02 12.59
C PHE A 162 -14.55 7.26 13.59
N LYS A 163 -15.16 6.74 14.64
CA LYS A 163 -14.51 5.75 15.50
C LYS A 163 -14.12 4.54 14.66
N ALA A 164 -12.85 4.17 14.70
CA ALA A 164 -12.36 3.02 13.95
C ALA A 164 -13.10 1.74 14.37
N GLU A 165 -13.44 0.92 13.39
CA GLU A 165 -13.95 -0.43 13.66
C GLU A 165 -12.78 -1.32 14.03
N GLU A 166 -12.98 -2.18 15.03
CA GLU A 166 -12.03 -3.23 15.34
C GLU A 166 -11.90 -4.14 14.11
N ARG A 167 -10.69 -4.28 13.61
CA ARG A 167 -10.42 -5.22 12.53
C ARG A 167 -10.15 -6.57 13.17
N ASN A 168 -11.02 -7.53 12.90
CA ASN A 168 -10.68 -8.93 13.15
C ASN A 168 -9.53 -9.32 12.20
N VAL A 169 -8.33 -9.35 12.78
CA VAL A 169 -7.11 -9.46 12.02
C VAL A 169 -6.65 -10.91 12.09
N ARG A 170 -7.08 -11.71 11.11
CA ARG A 170 -6.76 -13.13 11.01
C ARG A 170 -5.30 -13.38 10.61
N SER A 171 -4.66 -14.36 11.23
CA SER A 171 -3.44 -15.03 10.79
C SER A 171 -3.75 -16.13 9.77
N ALA A 172 -2.78 -16.60 9.02
CA ALA A 172 -2.87 -17.88 8.33
C ALA A 172 -2.68 -19.01 9.36
N GLU A 173 -3.33 -20.15 9.09
CA GLU A 173 -3.15 -21.37 9.87
C GLU A 173 -2.25 -22.35 9.10
N GLU A 174 -1.52 -23.20 9.82
CA GLU A 174 -0.55 -24.11 9.21
C GLU A 174 -1.19 -25.06 8.18
N ASP A 175 -2.33 -25.62 8.51
CA ASP A 175 -3.07 -26.54 7.61
C ASP A 175 -3.55 -25.85 6.33
N GLU A 176 -3.88 -24.54 6.40
CA GLU A 176 -4.24 -23.73 5.26
C GLU A 176 -3.02 -23.48 4.35
N ILE A 177 -1.85 -23.21 4.96
CA ILE A 177 -0.60 -23.03 4.22
C ILE A 177 -0.25 -24.32 3.48
N VAL A 178 -0.35 -25.48 4.15
CA VAL A 178 -0.11 -26.80 3.56
C VAL A 178 -1.07 -27.06 2.39
N LYS A 179 -2.36 -26.76 2.55
CA LYS A 179 -3.35 -26.89 1.47
C LYS A 179 -3.03 -25.99 0.28
N LEU A 180 -2.60 -24.75 0.52
CA LEU A 180 -2.16 -23.86 -0.56
C LEU A 180 -0.93 -24.41 -1.29
N LEU A 181 0.10 -24.87 -0.56
CA LEU A 181 1.29 -25.46 -1.14
C LEU A 181 0.97 -26.66 -2.04
N ARG A 182 0.04 -27.52 -1.61
CA ARG A 182 -0.45 -28.66 -2.41
C ARG A 182 -1.23 -28.22 -3.66
N SER A 183 -1.88 -27.07 -3.62
CA SER A 183 -2.64 -26.54 -4.75
C SER A 183 -1.78 -25.88 -5.82
N CYS A 184 -0.52 -25.54 -5.50
CA CYS A 184 0.42 -24.92 -6.44
C CYS A 184 0.76 -25.85 -7.60
N THR A 185 0.75 -25.30 -8.81
CA THR A 185 1.08 -26.04 -10.05
C THR A 185 2.52 -25.86 -10.50
N ASN A 186 3.28 -24.95 -9.87
CA ASN A 186 4.65 -24.63 -10.23
C ASN A 186 5.50 -24.33 -8.98
N ASN A 187 6.81 -24.42 -9.13
CA ASN A 187 7.75 -24.29 -8.02
C ASN A 187 7.99 -22.83 -7.62
N ARG A 188 7.76 -21.84 -8.51
CA ARG A 188 7.82 -20.42 -8.17
C ARG A 188 6.79 -20.06 -7.08
N ASP A 189 5.53 -20.46 -7.29
CA ASP A 189 4.44 -20.13 -6.37
C ASP A 189 4.62 -20.83 -5.01
N ARG A 190 5.11 -22.09 -5.04
CA ARG A 190 5.46 -22.82 -3.81
C ARG A 190 6.56 -22.11 -3.02
N LEU A 191 7.67 -21.75 -3.70
CA LEU A 191 8.78 -21.04 -3.04
C LEU A 191 8.33 -19.72 -2.44
N LEU A 192 7.51 -18.96 -3.16
CA LEU A 192 6.99 -17.68 -2.66
C LEU A 192 6.19 -17.86 -1.37
N ILE A 193 5.31 -18.87 -1.30
CA ILE A 193 4.52 -19.19 -0.10
C ILE A 193 5.45 -19.62 1.05
N LEU A 194 6.42 -20.50 0.79
CA LEU A 194 7.38 -20.94 1.79
C LEU A 194 8.18 -19.78 2.39
N LEU A 195 8.71 -18.89 1.54
CA LEU A 195 9.46 -17.73 2.02
C LEU A 195 8.59 -16.76 2.82
N LEU A 196 7.33 -16.53 2.41
CA LEU A 196 6.42 -15.70 3.20
C LEU A 196 6.14 -16.29 4.58
N ALA A 197 5.99 -17.62 4.68
CA ALA A 197 5.71 -18.33 5.93
C ALA A 197 6.92 -18.37 6.87
N GLU A 198 8.13 -18.64 6.34
CA GLU A 198 9.31 -18.86 7.16
C GLU A 198 10.09 -17.59 7.50
N THR A 199 9.96 -16.51 6.73
CA THR A 199 10.73 -15.29 6.96
C THR A 199 9.92 -14.15 7.56
N GLY A 200 8.60 -14.22 7.43
CA GLY A 200 7.72 -13.11 7.80
C GLY A 200 8.01 -11.81 7.04
N PHE A 201 8.73 -11.85 5.92
CA PHE A 201 9.00 -10.69 5.07
C PHE A 201 7.72 -10.14 4.47
N ARG A 202 7.69 -8.84 4.18
CA ARG A 202 6.61 -8.25 3.40
C ARG A 202 6.72 -8.72 1.95
N ILE A 203 5.60 -8.81 1.26
CA ILE A 203 5.61 -9.24 -0.15
C ILE A 203 6.53 -8.39 -1.04
N GLY A 204 6.60 -7.08 -0.81
CA GLY A 204 7.54 -6.21 -1.53
C GLY A 204 9.01 -6.48 -1.17
N GLU A 205 9.31 -6.98 0.02
CA GLU A 205 10.64 -7.42 0.42
C GLU A 205 11.00 -8.73 -0.29
N VAL A 206 10.07 -9.69 -0.34
CA VAL A 206 10.27 -10.98 -1.05
C VAL A 206 10.47 -10.80 -2.55
N LEU A 207 9.64 -9.95 -3.19
CA LEU A 207 9.77 -9.68 -4.62
C LEU A 207 11.01 -8.86 -4.99
N GLY A 208 11.61 -8.17 -4.02
CA GLY A 208 12.83 -7.40 -4.19
C GLY A 208 14.11 -8.20 -3.92
N ILE A 209 14.03 -9.50 -3.60
CA ILE A 209 15.22 -10.33 -3.36
C ILE A 209 16.03 -10.46 -4.66
N ASP A 210 17.27 -10.01 -4.60
CA ASP A 210 18.28 -10.21 -5.64
C ASP A 210 19.09 -11.48 -5.29
N TYR A 211 18.93 -12.52 -6.08
CA TYR A 211 19.53 -13.83 -5.79
C TYR A 211 21.06 -13.83 -5.87
N THR A 212 21.67 -12.82 -6.49
CA THR A 212 23.13 -12.70 -6.61
C THR A 212 23.79 -12.03 -5.40
N ARG A 213 23.02 -11.27 -4.60
CA ARG A 213 23.56 -10.45 -3.51
C ARG A 213 22.92 -10.70 -2.15
N ASP A 214 21.64 -11.09 -2.13
CA ASP A 214 20.84 -11.11 -0.91
C ASP A 214 20.78 -12.49 -0.27
N ILE A 215 21.29 -13.52 -0.94
CA ILE A 215 21.27 -14.91 -0.47
C ILE A 215 22.67 -15.33 -0.03
N ASP A 216 22.80 -15.70 1.23
CA ASP A 216 23.98 -16.38 1.77
C ASP A 216 23.77 -17.89 1.64
N TYR A 217 24.43 -18.47 0.63
CA TYR A 217 24.26 -19.87 0.25
C TYR A 217 24.88 -20.85 1.25
N GLU A 218 25.84 -20.40 2.07
CA GLU A 218 26.48 -21.23 3.09
C GLU A 218 25.65 -21.29 4.39
N ARG A 219 25.06 -20.15 4.74
CA ARG A 219 24.30 -20.01 6.00
C ARG A 219 22.80 -20.18 5.83
N HIS A 220 22.31 -20.42 4.63
CA HIS A 220 20.90 -20.51 4.27
C HIS A 220 20.10 -19.29 4.76
N THR A 221 20.65 -18.09 4.57
CA THR A 221 20.02 -16.86 5.02
C THR A 221 19.70 -15.92 3.87
N ILE A 222 18.60 -15.24 4.00
CA ILE A 222 18.15 -14.24 3.02
C ILE A 222 18.10 -12.87 3.70
N SER A 223 18.74 -11.90 3.06
CA SER A 223 18.79 -10.52 3.53
C SER A 223 17.88 -9.65 2.66
N VAL A 224 17.18 -8.69 3.28
CA VAL A 224 16.38 -7.71 2.54
C VAL A 224 16.83 -6.31 2.89
N TYR A 225 16.98 -5.50 1.87
CA TYR A 225 17.42 -4.12 1.95
C TYR A 225 16.34 -3.18 1.44
N PHE A 226 16.40 -1.93 1.87
CA PHE A 226 15.64 -0.87 1.24
C PHE A 226 16.20 -0.61 -0.16
N ARG A 227 15.37 -0.86 -1.17
CA ARG A 227 15.62 -0.49 -2.56
C ARG A 227 14.36 0.15 -3.12
N ASP A 228 14.50 1.23 -3.82
CA ASP A 228 13.38 1.97 -4.44
C ASP A 228 13.44 1.99 -5.96
N ASP A 229 14.48 1.39 -6.55
CA ASP A 229 14.76 1.34 -7.99
C ASP A 229 14.50 -0.04 -8.63
N ASN A 230 13.88 -0.99 -7.91
CA ASN A 230 13.57 -2.31 -8.45
C ASN A 230 12.67 -2.21 -9.70
N GLU A 231 13.00 -2.97 -10.74
CA GLU A 231 12.25 -2.99 -12.02
C GLU A 231 10.76 -3.35 -11.85
N ASN A 232 10.44 -4.19 -10.87
CA ASN A 232 9.07 -4.59 -10.54
C ASN A 232 8.36 -3.62 -9.59
N ASN A 233 8.95 -2.44 -9.30
CA ASN A 233 8.47 -1.47 -8.32
C ASN A 233 8.25 -2.05 -6.89
N ALA A 234 8.83 -3.20 -6.59
CA ALA A 234 8.83 -3.75 -5.24
C ALA A 234 9.68 -2.87 -4.34
N ARG A 235 9.13 -2.49 -3.19
CA ARG A 235 9.83 -1.64 -2.20
C ARG A 235 9.73 -2.27 -0.82
N ALA A 236 10.84 -2.29 -0.10
CA ALA A 236 10.79 -2.43 1.34
C ALA A 236 10.13 -1.16 1.94
N LYS A 237 9.11 -1.33 2.76
CA LYS A 237 8.31 -0.20 3.27
C LYS A 237 9.07 0.71 4.26
N ASN A 238 10.07 0.13 4.94
CA ASN A 238 10.95 0.83 5.88
C ASN A 238 12.39 0.62 5.44
N ALA A 239 13.26 1.58 5.68
CA ALA A 239 14.69 1.49 5.41
C ALA A 239 15.42 0.56 6.41
N GLU A 240 14.80 -0.54 6.82
CA GLU A 240 15.35 -1.49 7.78
C GLU A 240 15.99 -2.67 7.04
N TYR A 241 17.25 -2.92 7.34
CA TYR A 241 17.91 -4.17 7.01
C TYR A 241 17.30 -5.30 7.83
N ARG A 242 16.96 -6.39 7.18
CA ARG A 242 16.49 -7.61 7.83
C ARG A 242 17.16 -8.81 7.25
N ARG A 243 17.37 -9.80 8.08
CA ARG A 243 17.94 -11.08 7.72
C ARG A 243 17.09 -12.19 8.33
N ALA A 244 16.80 -13.23 7.56
CA ALA A 244 16.11 -14.40 8.04
C ALA A 244 16.85 -15.67 7.57
N LYS A 245 16.99 -16.63 8.50
CA LYS A 245 17.42 -17.98 8.15
C LYS A 245 16.18 -18.76 7.69
N VAL A 246 16.30 -19.50 6.62
CA VAL A 246 15.29 -20.44 6.14
C VAL A 246 15.68 -21.87 6.47
N SER A 247 14.71 -22.78 6.55
CA SER A 247 14.98 -24.20 6.76
C SER A 247 15.78 -24.78 5.59
N ASP A 248 16.53 -25.85 5.86
CA ASP A 248 17.31 -26.56 4.83
C ASP A 248 16.39 -27.13 3.72
N ALA A 249 15.16 -27.49 4.07
CA ALA A 249 14.15 -27.94 3.13
C ALA A 249 13.74 -26.82 2.18
N THR A 250 13.41 -25.65 2.70
CA THR A 250 13.04 -24.47 1.88
C THR A 250 14.23 -23.97 1.07
N PHE A 251 15.44 -24.03 1.62
CA PHE A 251 16.65 -23.66 0.88
C PHE A 251 16.94 -24.63 -0.29
N SER A 252 16.81 -25.91 -0.06
CA SER A 252 16.93 -26.94 -1.14
C SER A 252 15.88 -26.71 -2.22
N PHE A 253 14.67 -26.30 -1.82
CA PHE A 253 13.59 -25.97 -2.75
C PHE A 253 13.89 -24.70 -3.55
N LEU A 254 14.53 -23.69 -2.94
CA LEU A 254 15.01 -22.49 -3.62
C LEU A 254 16.03 -22.84 -4.71
N LEU A 255 17.01 -23.69 -4.39
CA LEU A 255 18.01 -24.15 -5.37
C LEU A 255 17.36 -24.92 -6.53
N ARG A 256 16.37 -25.76 -6.22
CA ARG A 256 15.59 -26.48 -7.24
C ARG A 256 14.85 -25.52 -8.17
N TYR A 257 14.18 -24.50 -7.61
CA TYR A 257 13.52 -23.44 -8.39
C TYR A 257 14.50 -22.72 -9.30
N MET A 258 15.67 -22.30 -8.78
CA MET A 258 16.68 -21.62 -9.57
C MET A 258 17.24 -22.50 -10.70
N SER A 259 17.43 -23.79 -10.43
CA SER A 259 17.88 -24.74 -11.45
C SER A 259 16.83 -24.95 -12.55
N GLU A 260 15.55 -25.11 -12.17
CA GLU A 260 14.44 -25.31 -13.11
C GLU A 260 14.26 -24.13 -14.06
N TYR A 261 14.36 -22.89 -13.53
CA TYR A 261 14.15 -21.67 -14.31
C TYR A 261 15.45 -20.95 -14.69
N ARG A 262 16.59 -21.63 -14.64
CA ARG A 262 17.93 -21.08 -14.90
C ARG A 262 18.00 -20.23 -16.18
N LYS A 263 17.42 -20.73 -17.28
CA LYS A 263 17.42 -20.02 -18.57
C LYS A 263 16.68 -18.68 -18.53
N LEU A 264 15.65 -18.56 -17.71
CA LEU A 264 14.88 -17.33 -17.55
C LEU A 264 15.56 -16.38 -16.55
N LEU A 265 16.16 -16.90 -15.48
CA LEU A 265 16.82 -16.15 -14.43
C LEU A 265 18.13 -15.49 -14.90
N GLN A 266 18.84 -16.06 -15.86
CA GLN A 266 20.14 -15.53 -16.32
C GLN A 266 20.10 -14.12 -16.91
N HIS A 267 18.93 -13.60 -17.26
CA HIS A 267 18.75 -12.29 -17.88
C HIS A 267 18.41 -11.17 -16.89
N GLN A 268 18.32 -11.47 -15.60
CA GLN A 268 18.00 -10.52 -14.56
C GLN A 268 18.43 -11.05 -13.18
N THR A 269 18.41 -10.22 -12.13
CA THR A 269 18.92 -10.59 -10.80
C THR A 269 17.83 -10.83 -9.75
N LEU A 270 16.58 -10.40 -10.01
CA LEU A 270 15.48 -10.62 -9.05
C LEU A 270 15.06 -12.09 -9.04
N LEU A 271 14.90 -12.64 -7.84
CA LEU A 271 14.59 -14.05 -7.63
C LEU A 271 13.24 -14.46 -8.26
N PHE A 272 12.20 -13.64 -8.11
CA PHE A 272 10.85 -13.98 -8.57
C PHE A 272 10.54 -13.37 -9.95
N ILE A 273 10.27 -14.26 -10.90
CA ILE A 273 10.02 -13.94 -12.31
C ILE A 273 8.68 -14.51 -12.80
N ASN A 274 8.16 -13.96 -13.87
CA ASN A 274 7.09 -14.60 -14.63
C ASN A 274 7.67 -15.81 -15.37
N ILE A 275 7.01 -16.96 -15.25
CA ILE A 275 7.53 -18.24 -15.79
C ILE A 275 6.85 -18.68 -17.10
N VAL A 276 5.77 -18.00 -17.49
CA VAL A 276 4.99 -18.30 -18.72
C VAL A 276 4.52 -17.02 -19.41
N GLY A 277 4.15 -17.14 -20.68
CA GLY A 277 3.57 -16.08 -21.48
C GLY A 277 4.57 -15.07 -22.02
N ALA A 278 4.08 -13.98 -22.60
CA ALA A 278 4.89 -12.93 -23.24
C ALA A 278 5.81 -12.17 -22.27
N THR A 279 5.60 -12.32 -20.98
CA THR A 279 6.42 -11.69 -19.92
C THR A 279 7.35 -12.69 -19.22
N ALA A 280 7.50 -13.91 -19.73
CA ALA A 280 8.39 -14.91 -19.14
C ALA A 280 9.82 -14.35 -19.01
N GLY A 281 10.45 -14.58 -17.86
CA GLY A 281 11.77 -14.04 -17.50
C GLY A 281 11.76 -12.61 -16.97
N LYS A 282 10.66 -11.84 -17.11
CA LYS A 282 10.56 -10.51 -16.48
C LYS A 282 10.23 -10.63 -14.98
N PRO A 283 10.72 -9.68 -14.16
CA PRO A 283 10.41 -9.66 -12.74
C PRO A 283 8.91 -9.70 -12.44
N MET A 284 8.53 -10.49 -11.44
CA MET A 284 7.14 -10.64 -11.02
C MET A 284 6.63 -9.36 -10.35
N LEU A 285 5.47 -8.89 -10.75
CA LEU A 285 4.82 -7.70 -10.17
C LEU A 285 3.99 -8.06 -8.93
N LEU A 286 3.75 -7.09 -8.09
CA LEU A 286 2.92 -7.23 -6.89
C LEU A 286 1.49 -7.68 -7.24
N GLU A 287 0.90 -7.11 -8.27
CA GLU A 287 -0.44 -7.44 -8.77
C GLU A 287 -0.53 -8.92 -9.15
N SER A 288 0.51 -9.45 -9.80
CA SER A 288 0.57 -10.88 -10.19
C SER A 288 0.52 -11.83 -8.99
N VAL A 289 1.07 -11.40 -7.84
CA VAL A 289 0.97 -12.18 -6.58
C VAL A 289 -0.45 -12.18 -6.06
N TYR A 290 -1.13 -11.05 -6.04
CA TYR A 290 -2.53 -11.00 -5.60
C TYR A 290 -3.43 -11.82 -6.52
N ASP A 291 -3.23 -11.78 -7.82
CA ASP A 291 -3.94 -12.62 -8.80
C ASP A 291 -3.67 -14.12 -8.56
N MET A 292 -2.44 -14.47 -8.20
CA MET A 292 -2.08 -15.83 -7.81
C MET A 292 -2.89 -16.28 -6.58
N PHE A 293 -2.94 -15.48 -5.51
CA PHE A 293 -3.72 -15.78 -4.32
C PHE A 293 -5.22 -15.85 -4.60
N LEU A 294 -5.76 -15.02 -5.49
CA LEU A 294 -7.16 -15.08 -5.91
C LEU A 294 -7.48 -16.39 -6.63
N ARG A 295 -6.61 -16.82 -7.56
CA ARG A 295 -6.76 -18.13 -8.24
C ARG A 295 -6.68 -19.30 -7.27
N MET A 296 -5.76 -19.25 -6.30
CA MET A 296 -5.67 -20.28 -5.26
C MET A 296 -6.92 -20.31 -4.38
N ALA A 297 -7.44 -19.14 -4.00
CA ALA A 297 -8.67 -19.05 -3.23
C ALA A 297 -9.88 -19.63 -3.98
N ALA A 298 -9.97 -19.37 -5.29
CA ALA A 298 -11.04 -19.96 -6.13
C ALA A 298 -10.93 -21.50 -6.19
N LYS A 299 -9.71 -22.06 -6.20
CA LYS A 299 -9.45 -23.50 -6.28
C LYS A 299 -9.63 -24.21 -4.94
N THR A 300 -9.24 -23.61 -3.83
CA THR A 300 -9.16 -24.24 -2.50
C THR A 300 -10.26 -23.83 -1.54
N GLY A 301 -10.98 -22.74 -1.83
CA GLY A 301 -11.90 -22.08 -0.89
C GLY A 301 -11.18 -21.26 0.21
N ILE A 302 -9.84 -21.28 0.26
CA ILE A 302 -9.04 -20.67 1.32
C ILE A 302 -8.56 -19.28 0.88
N LYS A 303 -9.02 -18.23 1.57
CA LYS A 303 -8.64 -16.84 1.28
C LYS A 303 -7.49 -16.42 2.19
N LEU A 304 -6.25 -16.51 1.69
CA LEU A 304 -5.06 -15.97 2.34
C LEU A 304 -4.51 -14.78 1.57
N THR A 305 -3.79 -13.94 2.29
CA THR A 305 -3.05 -12.78 1.73
C THR A 305 -1.62 -12.79 2.26
N PRO A 306 -0.64 -12.20 1.55
CA PRO A 306 0.74 -12.15 2.03
C PRO A 306 0.91 -11.62 3.45
N HIS A 307 0.03 -10.72 3.89
CA HIS A 307 0.08 -10.16 5.22
C HIS A 307 -0.32 -11.14 6.32
N MET A 308 -1.17 -12.14 5.99
CA MET A 308 -1.57 -13.19 6.94
C MET A 308 -0.42 -14.16 7.22
N PHE A 309 0.47 -14.41 6.25
CA PHE A 309 1.70 -15.19 6.46
C PHE A 309 2.68 -14.50 7.41
N ARG A 310 2.82 -13.18 7.29
CA ARG A 310 3.66 -12.42 8.21
C ARG A 310 3.15 -12.49 9.65
N ARG A 311 1.82 -12.54 9.86
CA ARG A 311 1.24 -12.75 11.19
C ARG A 311 1.44 -14.16 11.67
N TYR A 312 1.26 -15.15 10.79
CA TYR A 312 1.58 -16.54 11.09
C TYR A 312 3.01 -16.66 11.61
N PHE A 313 3.98 -16.13 10.87
CA PHE A 313 5.37 -16.11 11.30
C PHE A 313 5.56 -15.46 12.68
N ALA A 314 4.95 -14.29 12.93
CA ALA A 314 5.04 -13.60 14.19
C ALA A 314 4.43 -14.43 15.34
N ASN A 315 3.29 -15.08 15.13
CA ASN A 315 2.64 -15.92 16.13
C ASN A 315 3.48 -17.15 16.45
N VAL A 316 4.00 -17.87 15.43
CA VAL A 316 4.87 -19.04 15.64
C VAL A 316 6.12 -18.65 16.44
N ARG A 317 6.76 -17.50 16.12
CA ARG A 317 7.94 -17.04 16.89
C ARG A 317 7.60 -16.62 18.30
N TRP A 318 6.43 -16.03 18.51
CA TRP A 318 5.94 -15.70 19.85
C TRP A 318 5.73 -16.97 20.68
N ASP A 319 5.11 -17.99 20.13
CA ASP A 319 4.88 -19.28 20.81
C ASP A 319 6.19 -20.03 21.09
N GLU A 320 7.23 -19.84 20.28
CA GLU A 320 8.59 -20.34 20.49
C GLU A 320 9.41 -19.50 21.50
N ASN A 321 8.80 -18.52 22.19
CA ASN A 321 9.44 -17.60 23.15
C ASN A 321 10.63 -16.81 22.56
N TRP A 322 10.57 -16.44 21.30
CA TRP A 322 11.57 -15.55 20.73
C TRP A 322 11.43 -14.16 21.34
N SER A 323 12.52 -13.62 21.90
CA SER A 323 12.58 -12.23 22.36
C SER A 323 12.42 -11.27 21.14
N LEU A 324 11.84 -10.11 21.39
CA LEU A 324 11.71 -9.05 20.39
C LEU A 324 13.00 -8.21 20.25
N GLU A 325 14.18 -8.81 20.46
CA GLU A 325 15.48 -8.17 20.24
C GLU A 325 15.80 -7.96 18.77
#